data_8fbf54ab0efff46d0f3830c0f05fa6d9
#
_entry.id   8fbf54ab0efff46d0f3830c0f05fa6d9
#
_cell.length_a   1.000
_cell.length_b   1.000
_cell.length_c   1.000
_cell.angle_alpha   90.00
_cell.angle_beta   90.00
_cell.angle_gamma   90.00
#
_symmetry.space_group_name_H-M   'P 1'
#
loop_
_entity.id
_entity.type
_entity.pdbx_description
1 polymer ?
#
loop_
_entity_poly.entity_id
_entity_poly.type
_entity_poly.pdbx_seq_one_letter_code
_entity_poly.pdbx_strand_id
1 'polypeptide(L)'
;LFLILPFAILKMKGTGVTLTNYIELLKIMFRKHQFGKLFNISSASWDQRGYIILSLFFYLVQIYQNVRSCIRFVMNMKMIHEQLFVMRDYITHTIGMMNEFDTSCNDYESYDNFIKDVRENMLILEEFKKDLDCVEPVKLSISKFNNIGNAMKCFYLLHNDVRFKKSIAYSLEFCGYIDLMTGINKNISCDYLGKCKFSKKSNKFTDAFYPITHTTPVKNTYDIDKHLLITGPNAAGKTTILKTTLFNVLISQQL
;
A
#
# COMPACT_ATOMS: atom_id res chain seq x y z
N LEU A 1 33.60 6.61 -6.19
CA LEU A 1 33.41 5.35 -5.48
C LEU A 1 34.27 4.25 -6.10
N PHE A 2 34.20 3.96 -7.40
CA PHE A 2 34.97 2.90 -8.09
C PHE A 2 36.51 3.02 -7.99
N LEU A 3 37.03 4.20 -7.81
CA LEU A 3 38.47 4.45 -7.65
C LEU A 3 38.91 4.45 -6.17
N ILE A 4 38.02 4.81 -5.25
CA ILE A 4 38.36 4.97 -3.83
C ILE A 4 38.14 3.66 -3.07
N LEU A 5 37.08 2.91 -3.39
CA LEU A 5 36.72 1.67 -2.71
C LEU A 5 37.79 0.59 -2.78
N PRO A 6 38.40 0.29 -3.97
CA PRO A 6 39.48 -0.70 -4.05
C PRO A 6 40.71 -0.29 -3.24
N PHE A 7 41.05 0.99 -3.19
CA PHE A 7 42.17 1.47 -2.37
C PHE A 7 41.89 1.29 -0.86
N ALA A 8 40.65 1.62 -0.42
CA ALA A 8 40.27 1.39 0.96
C ALA A 8 40.32 -0.10 1.34
N ILE A 9 39.84 -1.01 0.47
CA ILE A 9 39.88 -2.45 0.68
C ILE A 9 41.32 -2.96 0.76
N LEU A 10 42.20 -2.49 -0.13
CA LEU A 10 43.63 -2.87 -0.13
C LEU A 10 44.30 -2.40 1.17
N LYS A 11 43.98 -1.21 1.66
CA LYS A 11 44.51 -0.69 2.92
C LYS A 11 43.97 -1.45 4.13
N MET A 12 42.68 -1.83 4.12
CA MET A 12 42.10 -2.67 5.18
C MET A 12 42.69 -4.09 5.22
N LYS A 13 43.11 -4.65 4.07
CA LYS A 13 43.79 -5.96 3.99
C LYS A 13 45.28 -5.93 4.39
N GLY A 14 45.78 -4.79 4.89
CA GLY A 14 47.15 -4.67 5.37
C GLY A 14 48.22 -4.72 4.25
N THR A 15 47.82 -4.58 2.98
CA THR A 15 48.78 -4.47 1.88
C THR A 15 49.43 -3.09 1.97
N GLY A 16 50.77 -3.03 2.08
CA GLY A 16 51.55 -1.80 2.21
C GLY A 16 51.50 -0.86 1.01
N VAL A 17 50.33 -0.80 0.32
CA VAL A 17 50.14 0.04 -0.88
C VAL A 17 50.00 1.50 -0.46
N THR A 18 51.01 2.31 -0.84
CA THR A 18 50.96 3.75 -0.67
C THR A 18 50.05 4.39 -1.73
N LEU A 19 49.53 5.56 -1.43
CA LEU A 19 48.63 6.29 -2.33
C LEU A 19 49.29 6.62 -3.66
N THR A 20 50.60 6.88 -3.66
CA THR A 20 51.45 7.08 -4.85
C THR A 20 51.48 5.85 -5.73
N ASN A 21 51.78 4.68 -5.16
CA ASN A 21 51.81 3.39 -5.90
C ASN A 21 50.42 3.06 -6.47
N TYR A 22 49.36 3.34 -5.73
CA TYR A 22 47.99 3.14 -6.21
C TYR A 22 47.67 4.03 -7.42
N ILE A 23 48.03 5.31 -7.38
CA ILE A 23 47.87 6.24 -8.50
C ILE A 23 48.67 5.80 -9.72
N GLU A 24 49.90 5.28 -9.56
CA GLU A 24 50.67 4.74 -10.67
C GLU A 24 50.00 3.51 -11.28
N LEU A 25 49.50 2.60 -10.48
CA LEU A 25 48.71 1.46 -10.96
C LEU A 25 47.49 1.91 -11.75
N LEU A 26 46.77 2.92 -11.24
CA LEU A 26 45.63 3.52 -11.95
C LEU A 26 46.05 4.12 -13.29
N LYS A 27 47.21 4.82 -13.38
CA LYS A 27 47.74 5.37 -14.64
C LYS A 27 48.06 4.27 -15.64
N ILE A 28 48.67 3.18 -15.20
CA ILE A 28 48.96 2.02 -16.05
C ILE A 28 47.68 1.34 -16.55
N MET A 29 46.68 1.18 -15.64
CA MET A 29 45.36 0.63 -16.00
C MET A 29 44.64 1.54 -16.99
N PHE A 30 44.70 2.87 -16.78
CA PHE A 30 44.07 3.84 -17.67
C PHE A 30 44.71 3.83 -19.07
N ARG A 31 46.05 3.74 -19.16
CA ARG A 31 46.75 3.61 -20.47
C ARG A 31 46.39 2.34 -21.21
N LYS A 32 46.16 1.24 -20.49
CA LYS A 32 45.72 -0.05 -21.08
C LYS A 32 44.24 -0.09 -21.36
N HIS A 33 43.45 0.81 -20.74
CA HIS A 33 42.02 0.91 -20.96
C HIS A 33 41.68 1.48 -22.33
N GLN A 34 40.48 1.25 -22.82
CA GLN A 34 40.01 1.71 -24.15
C GLN A 34 40.18 3.21 -24.36
N PHE A 35 40.01 4.05 -23.32
CA PHE A 35 40.26 5.48 -23.36
C PHE A 35 41.75 5.83 -23.60
N GLY A 36 42.67 5.07 -23.01
CA GLY A 36 44.10 5.27 -23.25
C GLY A 36 44.53 4.96 -24.70
N LYS A 37 43.86 3.99 -25.34
CA LYS A 37 44.07 3.66 -26.75
C LYS A 37 43.61 4.74 -27.71
N LEU A 38 42.63 5.57 -27.31
CA LEU A 38 42.16 6.73 -28.11
C LEU A 38 43.29 7.74 -28.39
N PHE A 39 44.18 7.97 -27.43
CA PHE A 39 45.29 8.90 -27.61
C PHE A 39 46.32 8.41 -28.68
N ASN A 40 46.33 7.11 -28.99
CA ASN A 40 47.23 6.51 -29.96
C ASN A 40 46.51 6.04 -31.24
N ILE A 41 45.26 6.50 -31.46
CA ILE A 41 44.45 6.06 -32.61
C ILE A 41 45.06 6.43 -33.96
N SER A 42 45.83 7.54 -34.00
CA SER A 42 46.49 8.01 -35.22
C SER A 42 47.60 7.07 -35.71
N SER A 43 48.25 6.32 -34.80
CA SER A 43 49.33 5.37 -35.11
C SER A 43 48.83 3.94 -35.31
N ALA A 44 47.53 3.66 -35.12
CA ALA A 44 46.94 2.34 -35.23
C ALA A 44 46.58 1.99 -36.69
N SER A 45 46.62 0.67 -37.04
CA SER A 45 46.13 0.18 -38.34
C SER A 45 44.62 0.39 -38.49
N TRP A 46 44.10 0.37 -39.73
CA TRP A 46 42.67 0.60 -40.00
C TRP A 46 41.76 -0.37 -39.23
N ASP A 47 42.10 -1.64 -39.17
CA ASP A 47 41.34 -2.65 -38.41
C ASP A 47 41.33 -2.36 -36.91
N GLN A 48 42.46 -1.94 -36.35
CA GLN A 48 42.56 -1.55 -34.94
C GLN A 48 41.76 -0.30 -34.62
N ARG A 49 41.70 0.67 -35.55
CA ARG A 49 40.86 1.90 -35.39
C ARG A 49 39.39 1.54 -35.33
N GLY A 50 38.91 0.66 -36.22
CA GLY A 50 37.53 0.19 -36.21
C GLY A 50 37.16 -0.48 -34.88
N TYR A 51 38.02 -1.35 -34.37
CA TYR A 51 37.81 -2.02 -33.08
C TYR A 51 37.81 -1.04 -31.90
N ILE A 52 38.70 -0.04 -31.87
CA ILE A 52 38.76 0.97 -30.82
C ILE A 52 37.48 1.81 -30.83
N ILE A 53 36.99 2.25 -31.99
CA ILE A 53 35.76 3.03 -32.13
C ILE A 53 34.54 2.24 -31.68
N LEU A 54 34.42 0.98 -32.10
CA LEU A 54 33.35 0.10 -31.73
C LEU A 54 33.33 -0.17 -30.20
N SER A 55 34.49 -0.44 -29.61
CA SER A 55 34.56 -0.66 -28.16
C SER A 55 34.26 0.59 -27.35
N LEU A 56 34.61 1.79 -27.84
CA LEU A 56 34.23 3.05 -27.23
C LEU A 56 32.73 3.26 -27.30
N PHE A 57 32.10 2.97 -28.43
CA PHE A 57 30.66 3.05 -28.58
C PHE A 57 29.94 2.17 -27.53
N PHE A 58 30.31 0.90 -27.39
CA PHE A 58 29.72 0.03 -26.38
C PHE A 58 29.98 0.53 -24.96
N TYR A 59 31.13 1.09 -24.68
CA TYR A 59 31.44 1.68 -23.38
C TYR A 59 30.54 2.87 -23.07
N LEU A 60 30.28 3.76 -24.03
CA LEU A 60 29.36 4.90 -23.88
C LEU A 60 27.93 4.41 -23.65
N VAL A 61 27.49 3.39 -24.38
CA VAL A 61 26.17 2.76 -24.16
C VAL A 61 26.07 2.20 -22.74
N GLN A 62 27.12 1.56 -22.26
CA GLN A 62 27.15 1.02 -20.88
C GLN A 62 27.09 2.13 -19.83
N ILE A 63 27.83 3.22 -20.01
CA ILE A 63 27.74 4.41 -19.12
C ILE A 63 26.31 4.95 -19.12
N TYR A 64 25.71 5.13 -20.29
CA TYR A 64 24.33 5.59 -20.41
C TYR A 64 23.34 4.69 -19.67
N GLN A 65 23.47 3.37 -19.84
CA GLN A 65 22.62 2.40 -19.13
C GLN A 65 22.80 2.47 -17.61
N ASN A 66 24.05 2.60 -17.13
CA ASN A 66 24.34 2.73 -15.71
C ASN A 66 23.73 4.01 -15.12
N VAL A 67 23.88 5.14 -15.81
CA VAL A 67 23.27 6.43 -15.39
C VAL A 67 21.76 6.30 -15.34
N ARG A 68 21.13 5.73 -16.37
CA ARG A 68 19.67 5.49 -16.37
C ARG A 68 19.23 4.58 -15.23
N SER A 69 19.99 3.55 -14.92
CA SER A 69 19.69 2.63 -13.81
C SER A 69 19.77 3.34 -12.45
N CYS A 70 20.78 4.20 -12.26
CA CYS A 70 20.89 5.02 -11.06
C CYS A 70 19.70 5.99 -10.91
N ILE A 71 19.30 6.65 -11.99
CA ILE A 71 18.14 7.57 -11.97
C ILE A 71 16.87 6.81 -11.61
N ARG A 72 16.62 5.65 -12.26
CA ARG A 72 15.44 4.81 -11.94
C ARG A 72 15.46 4.35 -10.49
N PHE A 73 16.62 3.94 -9.98
CA PHE A 73 16.75 3.54 -8.58
C PHE A 73 16.35 4.68 -7.63
N VAL A 74 16.85 5.90 -7.86
CA VAL A 74 16.49 7.07 -7.04
C VAL A 74 14.98 7.37 -7.11
N MET A 75 14.40 7.32 -8.32
CA MET A 75 12.96 7.54 -8.49
C MET A 75 12.12 6.46 -7.78
N ASN A 76 12.50 5.19 -7.92
CA ASN A 76 11.80 4.09 -7.24
C ASN A 76 11.92 4.23 -5.71
N MET A 77 13.09 4.58 -5.20
CA MET A 77 13.27 4.81 -3.75
C MET A 77 12.40 5.95 -3.23
N LYS A 78 12.24 7.02 -4.02
CA LYS A 78 11.34 8.12 -3.67
C LYS A 78 9.89 7.63 -3.58
N MET A 79 9.40 6.89 -4.58
CA MET A 79 8.05 6.32 -4.56
C MET A 79 7.84 5.36 -3.37
N ILE A 80 8.81 4.49 -3.08
CA ILE A 80 8.76 3.58 -1.93
C ILE A 80 8.61 4.37 -0.63
N HIS A 81 9.39 5.43 -0.43
CA HIS A 81 9.28 6.27 0.77
C HIS A 81 7.89 6.92 0.89
N GLU A 82 7.38 7.49 -0.20
CA GLU A 82 6.04 8.10 -0.23
C GLU A 82 4.96 7.08 0.16
N GLN A 83 5.02 5.87 -0.39
CA GLN A 83 4.09 4.78 -0.06
C GLN A 83 4.20 4.34 1.41
N LEU A 84 5.43 4.24 1.95
CA LEU A 84 5.64 3.88 3.35
C LEU A 84 5.11 4.94 4.31
N PHE A 85 5.22 6.23 3.97
CA PHE A 85 4.63 7.30 4.78
C PHE A 85 3.11 7.27 4.77
N VAL A 86 2.49 7.09 3.61
CA VAL A 86 1.03 6.92 3.51
C VAL A 86 0.58 5.70 4.34
N MET A 87 1.32 4.59 4.27
CA MET A 87 1.04 3.39 5.05
C MET A 87 1.18 3.64 6.56
N ARG A 88 2.21 4.36 6.98
CA ARG A 88 2.41 4.74 8.38
C ARG A 88 1.27 5.58 8.92
N ASP A 89 0.83 6.57 8.14
CA ASP A 89 -0.26 7.47 8.54
C ASP A 89 -1.58 6.69 8.60
N TYR A 90 -1.84 5.81 7.63
CA TYR A 90 -2.99 4.88 7.64
C TYR A 90 -2.99 3.99 8.89
N ILE A 91 -1.88 3.29 9.18
CA ILE A 91 -1.76 2.40 10.35
C ILE A 91 -1.95 3.19 11.64
N THR A 92 -1.37 4.38 11.75
CA THR A 92 -1.50 5.23 12.94
C THR A 92 -2.97 5.61 13.20
N HIS A 93 -3.68 6.00 12.14
CA HIS A 93 -5.10 6.33 12.24
C HIS A 93 -5.94 5.11 12.60
N THR A 94 -5.69 3.98 11.95
CA THR A 94 -6.43 2.72 12.20
C THR A 94 -6.22 2.19 13.61
N ILE A 95 -5.00 2.23 14.15
CA ILE A 95 -4.72 1.88 15.54
C ILE A 95 -5.53 2.79 16.49
N GLY A 96 -5.61 4.09 16.20
CA GLY A 96 -6.46 5.01 16.96
C GLY A 96 -7.93 4.59 16.98
N MET A 97 -8.49 4.30 15.81
CA MET A 97 -9.88 3.82 15.68
C MET A 97 -10.12 2.47 16.41
N MET A 98 -9.17 1.53 16.31
CA MET A 98 -9.26 0.24 16.99
C MET A 98 -9.23 0.41 18.52
N ASN A 99 -8.41 1.31 19.05
CA ASN A 99 -8.35 1.62 20.48
C ASN A 99 -9.66 2.28 20.97
N GLU A 100 -10.22 3.23 20.20
CA GLU A 100 -11.50 3.86 20.53
C GLU A 100 -12.63 2.83 20.54
N PHE A 101 -12.65 1.92 19.57
CA PHE A 101 -13.61 0.83 19.49
C PHE A 101 -13.47 -0.13 20.69
N ASP A 102 -12.27 -0.58 20.99
CA ASP A 102 -11.98 -1.45 22.15
C ASP A 102 -12.47 -0.82 23.45
N THR A 103 -12.16 0.47 23.68
CA THR A 103 -12.59 1.20 24.89
C THR A 103 -14.10 1.34 24.98
N SER A 104 -14.77 1.56 23.84
CA SER A 104 -16.21 1.81 23.80
C SER A 104 -17.06 0.55 23.88
N CYS A 105 -16.52 -0.58 23.41
CA CYS A 105 -17.30 -1.83 23.28
C CYS A 105 -16.90 -2.91 24.29
N ASN A 106 -15.89 -2.68 25.13
CA ASN A 106 -15.36 -3.67 26.08
C ASN A 106 -16.38 -4.19 27.10
N ASP A 107 -17.44 -3.43 27.38
CA ASP A 107 -18.47 -3.81 28.36
C ASP A 107 -19.60 -4.68 27.74
N TYR A 108 -19.53 -4.98 26.46
CA TYR A 108 -20.57 -5.74 25.75
C TYR A 108 -20.09 -7.15 25.42
N GLU A 109 -20.59 -8.17 26.11
CA GLU A 109 -20.28 -9.60 25.88
C GLU A 109 -20.42 -10.05 24.42
N SER A 110 -21.35 -9.43 23.66
CA SER A 110 -21.57 -9.75 22.26
C SER A 110 -20.37 -9.41 21.36
N TYR A 111 -19.46 -8.54 21.81
CA TYR A 111 -18.27 -8.12 21.08
C TYR A 111 -16.97 -8.79 21.55
N ASP A 112 -16.98 -9.62 22.58
CA ASP A 112 -15.78 -10.21 23.18
C ASP A 112 -14.83 -10.85 22.15
N ASN A 113 -15.37 -11.70 21.28
CA ASN A 113 -14.56 -12.34 20.24
C ASN A 113 -13.99 -11.34 19.23
N PHE A 114 -14.81 -10.36 18.83
CA PHE A 114 -14.39 -9.35 17.88
C PHE A 114 -13.32 -8.42 18.48
N ILE A 115 -13.47 -8.01 19.75
CA ILE A 115 -12.48 -7.22 20.48
C ILE A 115 -11.17 -7.97 20.61
N LYS A 116 -11.21 -9.29 20.88
CA LYS A 116 -10.01 -10.12 20.91
C LYS A 116 -9.26 -10.09 19.59
N ASP A 117 -9.97 -10.28 18.47
CA ASP A 117 -9.37 -10.22 17.14
C ASP A 117 -8.81 -8.82 16.82
N VAL A 118 -9.52 -7.75 17.21
CA VAL A 118 -9.04 -6.36 17.07
C VAL A 118 -7.72 -6.17 17.82
N ARG A 119 -7.65 -6.60 19.09
CA ARG A 119 -6.43 -6.48 19.92
C ARG A 119 -5.25 -7.25 19.34
N GLU A 120 -5.48 -8.48 18.87
CA GLU A 120 -4.43 -9.30 18.25
C GLU A 120 -3.86 -8.63 16.98
N ASN A 121 -4.73 -8.14 16.10
CA ASN A 121 -4.30 -7.47 14.90
C ASN A 121 -3.66 -6.10 15.18
N MET A 122 -4.15 -5.36 16.16
CA MET A 122 -3.59 -4.07 16.60
C MET A 122 -2.14 -4.23 17.07
N LEU A 123 -1.81 -5.26 17.86
CA LEU A 123 -0.44 -5.53 18.31
C LEU A 123 0.51 -5.76 17.12
N ILE A 124 0.07 -6.49 16.09
CA ILE A 124 0.87 -6.72 14.87
C ILE A 124 1.08 -5.40 14.10
N LEU A 125 0.04 -4.56 14.00
CA LEU A 125 0.14 -3.25 13.36
C LEU A 125 1.07 -2.30 14.13
N GLU A 126 1.06 -2.34 15.46
CA GLU A 126 1.99 -1.58 16.30
C GLU A 126 3.45 -2.03 16.13
N GLU A 127 3.69 -3.34 16.01
CA GLU A 127 5.02 -3.88 15.69
C GLU A 127 5.52 -3.30 14.36
N PHE A 128 4.69 -3.33 13.31
CA PHE A 128 5.05 -2.80 12.02
C PHE A 128 5.20 -1.28 12.00
N LYS A 129 4.36 -0.56 12.77
CA LYS A 129 4.48 0.90 12.93
C LYS A 129 5.84 1.30 13.50
N LYS A 130 6.36 0.58 14.49
CA LYS A 130 7.71 0.84 15.06
C LYS A 130 8.79 0.75 13.98
N ASP A 131 8.71 -0.23 13.08
CA ASP A 131 9.65 -0.33 11.95
C ASP A 131 9.48 0.85 10.97
N LEU A 132 8.24 1.26 10.68
CA LEU A 132 7.94 2.41 9.81
C LEU A 132 8.40 3.75 10.40
N ASP A 133 8.34 3.92 11.71
CA ASP A 133 8.79 5.13 12.40
C ASP A 133 10.32 5.32 12.31
N CYS A 134 11.08 4.24 12.04
CA CYS A 134 12.51 4.29 11.76
C CYS A 134 12.83 4.81 10.34
N VAL A 135 11.82 4.99 9.47
CA VAL A 135 12.00 5.48 8.10
C VAL A 135 11.94 7.00 8.08
N GLU A 136 13.08 7.65 7.84
CA GLU A 136 13.15 9.11 7.73
C GLU A 136 12.90 9.61 6.29
N PRO A 137 12.44 10.86 6.10
CA PRO A 137 12.30 11.47 4.77
C PRO A 137 13.62 11.49 3.98
N VAL A 138 13.53 11.28 2.66
CA VAL A 138 14.69 11.33 1.76
C VAL A 138 15.25 12.75 1.74
N LYS A 139 16.36 12.98 2.45
CA LYS A 139 17.21 14.16 2.30
C LYS A 139 18.55 13.69 1.72
N LEU A 140 19.05 14.35 0.68
CA LEU A 140 20.33 14.06 0.06
C LEU A 140 21.48 14.36 1.05
N SER A 141 21.87 13.37 1.85
CA SER A 141 23.00 13.42 2.77
C SER A 141 23.72 12.09 2.80
N ILE A 142 25.05 12.13 2.85
CA ILE A 142 25.90 10.92 2.81
C ILE A 142 25.69 10.02 4.05
N SER A 143 25.29 10.57 5.19
CA SER A 143 24.99 9.85 6.42
C SER A 143 23.72 8.97 6.35
N LYS A 144 22.95 9.06 5.26
CA LYS A 144 21.60 8.47 5.14
C LYS A 144 21.53 7.17 4.34
N PHE A 145 22.65 6.52 4.04
CA PHE A 145 22.63 5.17 3.45
C PHE A 145 21.91 4.15 4.36
N ASN A 146 21.94 4.33 5.70
CA ASN A 146 21.19 3.48 6.64
C ASN A 146 19.67 3.59 6.45
N ASN A 147 19.15 4.78 6.11
CA ASN A 147 17.71 4.98 5.93
C ASN A 147 17.16 4.26 4.71
N ILE A 148 17.97 4.10 3.65
CA ILE A 148 17.59 3.27 2.49
C ILE A 148 17.39 1.83 2.93
N GLY A 149 18.25 1.31 3.82
CA GLY A 149 18.13 -0.04 4.37
C GLY A 149 16.82 -0.24 5.15
N ASN A 150 16.45 0.71 6.00
CA ASN A 150 15.20 0.66 6.75
C ASN A 150 13.96 0.70 5.84
N ALA A 151 13.95 1.60 4.86
CA ALA A 151 12.87 1.67 3.88
C ALA A 151 12.74 0.37 3.07
N MET A 152 13.86 -0.21 2.63
CA MET A 152 13.87 -1.50 1.93
C MET A 152 13.41 -2.65 2.84
N LYS A 153 13.81 -2.66 4.12
CA LYS A 153 13.32 -3.63 5.11
C LYS A 153 11.80 -3.55 5.25
N CYS A 154 11.26 -2.36 5.49
CA CYS A 154 9.80 -2.15 5.64
C CYS A 154 9.04 -2.55 4.38
N PHE A 155 9.53 -2.17 3.21
CA PHE A 155 8.95 -2.57 1.93
C PHE A 155 8.97 -4.09 1.72
N TYR A 156 10.07 -4.75 2.08
CA TYR A 156 10.18 -6.21 2.03
C TYR A 156 9.20 -6.89 2.99
N LEU A 157 9.11 -6.44 4.24
CA LEU A 157 8.19 -6.98 5.25
C LEU A 157 6.75 -6.84 4.81
N LEU A 158 6.37 -5.66 4.29
CA LEU A 158 5.02 -5.41 3.77
C LEU A 158 4.61 -6.42 2.66
N HIS A 159 5.58 -6.83 1.81
CA HIS A 159 5.32 -7.71 0.69
C HIS A 159 5.50 -9.20 0.99
N ASN A 160 6.26 -9.57 2.00
CA ASN A 160 6.62 -10.96 2.25
C ASN A 160 6.15 -11.51 3.60
N ASP A 161 5.93 -10.65 4.61
CA ASP A 161 5.41 -11.14 5.90
C ASP A 161 3.90 -11.34 5.81
N VAL A 162 3.49 -12.61 5.95
CA VAL A 162 2.09 -13.03 5.89
C VAL A 162 1.27 -12.46 7.05
N ARG A 163 1.89 -12.26 8.24
CA ARG A 163 1.23 -11.70 9.42
C ARG A 163 0.79 -10.26 9.15
N PHE A 164 1.71 -9.42 8.66
CA PHE A 164 1.40 -8.03 8.34
C PHE A 164 0.36 -7.91 7.22
N LYS A 165 0.47 -8.73 6.18
CA LYS A 165 -0.56 -8.74 5.11
C LYS A 165 -1.95 -9.04 5.63
N LYS A 166 -2.08 -10.06 6.50
CA LYS A 166 -3.36 -10.43 7.10
C LYS A 166 -3.89 -9.32 8.01
N SER A 167 -3.04 -8.73 8.85
CA SER A 167 -3.47 -7.64 9.73
C SER A 167 -3.83 -6.36 8.99
N ILE A 168 -3.17 -6.05 7.86
CA ILE A 168 -3.57 -4.94 6.99
C ILE A 168 -4.91 -5.23 6.32
N ALA A 169 -5.13 -6.44 5.80
CA ALA A 169 -6.42 -6.83 5.24
C ALA A 169 -7.53 -6.74 6.29
N TYR A 170 -7.30 -7.29 7.48
CA TYR A 170 -8.22 -7.16 8.61
C TYR A 170 -8.51 -5.69 8.97
N SER A 171 -7.50 -4.85 8.98
CA SER A 171 -7.67 -3.42 9.29
C SER A 171 -8.55 -2.69 8.28
N LEU A 172 -8.47 -3.06 7.00
CA LEU A 172 -9.35 -2.51 5.94
C LEU A 172 -10.80 -2.98 6.14
N GLU A 173 -11.00 -4.25 6.48
CA GLU A 173 -12.33 -4.81 6.80
C GLU A 173 -12.91 -4.14 8.05
N PHE A 174 -12.10 -3.93 9.09
CA PHE A 174 -12.48 -3.18 10.29
C PHE A 174 -12.89 -1.75 9.97
N CYS A 175 -12.09 -1.00 9.21
CA CYS A 175 -12.46 0.36 8.79
C CYS A 175 -13.76 0.38 7.99
N GLY A 176 -13.94 -0.59 7.07
CA GLY A 176 -15.18 -0.74 6.31
C GLY A 176 -16.39 -1.03 7.20
N TYR A 177 -16.22 -1.85 8.25
CA TYR A 177 -17.26 -2.09 9.24
C TYR A 177 -17.65 -0.83 10.01
N ILE A 178 -16.68 -0.05 10.49
CA ILE A 178 -16.93 1.21 11.20
C ILE A 178 -17.62 2.24 10.29
N ASP A 179 -17.19 2.37 9.04
CA ASP A 179 -17.82 3.25 8.05
C ASP A 179 -19.28 2.84 7.79
N LEU A 180 -19.53 1.55 7.63
CA LEU A 180 -20.88 1.01 7.46
C LEU A 180 -21.78 1.36 8.65
N MET A 181 -21.32 1.09 9.89
CA MET A 181 -22.08 1.37 11.10
C MET A 181 -22.33 2.86 11.29
N THR A 182 -21.33 3.69 11.00
CA THR A 182 -21.48 5.16 11.04
C THR A 182 -22.49 5.64 10.00
N GLY A 183 -22.42 5.10 8.77
CA GLY A 183 -23.38 5.41 7.70
C GLY A 183 -24.81 5.03 8.06
N ILE A 184 -25.00 3.84 8.63
CA ILE A 184 -26.32 3.37 9.10
C ILE A 184 -26.84 4.27 10.21
N ASN A 185 -26.05 4.56 11.24
CA ASN A 185 -26.46 5.43 12.34
C ASN A 185 -26.83 6.83 11.86
N LYS A 186 -26.08 7.39 10.91
CA LYS A 186 -26.41 8.67 10.28
C LYS A 186 -27.76 8.61 9.55
N ASN A 187 -28.01 7.55 8.78
CA ASN A 187 -29.26 7.39 8.03
C ASN A 187 -30.47 7.17 8.96
N ILE A 188 -30.27 6.49 10.10
CA ILE A 188 -31.31 6.36 11.14
C ILE A 188 -31.59 7.73 11.80
N SER A 189 -30.52 8.49 12.11
CA SER A 189 -30.66 9.82 12.75
C SER A 189 -31.33 10.86 11.84
N CYS A 190 -31.27 10.69 10.52
CA CYS A 190 -31.91 11.53 9.53
C CYS A 190 -33.31 11.00 9.13
N ASP A 191 -33.86 10.01 9.83
CA ASP A 191 -35.16 9.36 9.52
C ASP A 191 -35.24 8.77 8.09
N TYR A 192 -34.09 8.51 7.47
CA TYR A 192 -34.00 7.85 6.16
C TYR A 192 -34.13 6.34 6.29
N LEU A 193 -33.58 5.74 7.34
CA LEU A 193 -33.73 4.33 7.68
C LEU A 193 -34.51 4.18 8.98
N GLY A 194 -35.55 3.34 9.00
CA GLY A 194 -36.28 2.98 10.19
C GLY A 194 -35.63 1.80 10.93
N LYS A 195 -35.65 1.81 12.26
CA LYS A 195 -35.20 0.66 13.06
C LYS A 195 -36.16 -0.52 12.88
N CYS A 196 -35.60 -1.69 12.59
CA CYS A 196 -36.37 -2.92 12.51
C CYS A 196 -36.84 -3.37 13.89
N LYS A 197 -38.12 -3.82 13.98
CA LYS A 197 -38.68 -4.46 15.17
C LYS A 197 -39.02 -5.92 14.83
N PHE A 198 -38.28 -6.87 15.38
CA PHE A 198 -38.58 -8.27 15.19
C PHE A 198 -39.84 -8.68 15.95
N SER A 199 -40.79 -9.32 15.26
CA SER A 199 -42.03 -9.84 15.81
C SER A 199 -42.25 -11.30 15.43
N LYS A 200 -42.78 -12.10 16.34
CA LYS A 200 -43.19 -13.48 16.05
C LYS A 200 -44.58 -13.57 15.40
N LYS A 201 -45.31 -12.47 15.34
CA LYS A 201 -46.74 -12.49 14.98
C LYS A 201 -47.02 -12.01 13.56
N SER A 202 -46.19 -11.16 12.98
CA SER A 202 -46.47 -10.58 11.67
C SER A 202 -45.18 -10.06 11.03
N ASN A 203 -45.12 -10.13 9.67
CA ASN A 203 -44.07 -9.55 8.86
C ASN A 203 -44.61 -8.35 8.11
N LYS A 204 -44.61 -7.19 8.78
CA LYS A 204 -45.15 -5.94 8.26
C LYS A 204 -44.06 -4.98 7.83
N PHE A 205 -44.17 -4.46 6.63
CA PHE A 205 -43.34 -3.39 6.08
C PHE A 205 -44.14 -2.09 6.11
N THR A 206 -43.63 -1.11 6.86
CA THR A 206 -44.27 0.20 7.00
C THR A 206 -43.41 1.23 6.30
N ASP A 207 -44.00 1.98 5.37
CA ASP A 207 -43.32 3.03 4.59
C ASP A 207 -42.02 2.56 3.90
N ALA A 208 -41.99 1.27 3.50
CA ALA A 208 -40.84 0.67 2.86
C ALA A 208 -40.65 1.24 1.46
N PHE A 209 -39.39 1.49 1.10
CA PHE A 209 -39.01 1.99 -0.21
C PHE A 209 -37.72 1.34 -0.71
N TYR A 210 -37.47 1.47 -2.01
CA TYR A 210 -36.23 0.99 -2.64
C TYR A 210 -35.21 2.14 -2.66
N PRO A 211 -34.10 2.04 -1.88
CA PRO A 211 -33.22 3.19 -1.61
C PRO A 211 -32.39 3.67 -2.81
N ILE A 212 -32.31 2.87 -3.88
CA ILE A 212 -31.39 3.14 -4.99
C ILE A 212 -31.99 4.10 -6.05
N THR A 213 -33.32 4.31 -6.06
CA THR A 213 -33.98 4.86 -7.23
C THR A 213 -34.21 6.37 -7.25
N HIS A 214 -34.36 7.07 -6.14
CA HIS A 214 -34.70 8.51 -6.16
C HIS A 214 -34.42 9.25 -4.84
N THR A 215 -34.20 10.56 -4.97
CA THR A 215 -34.17 11.50 -3.82
C THR A 215 -35.49 11.56 -3.05
N THR A 216 -36.63 11.24 -3.70
CA THR A 216 -37.97 11.16 -3.12
C THR A 216 -38.60 9.81 -3.47
N PRO A 217 -38.29 8.73 -2.71
CA PRO A 217 -38.82 7.41 -3.02
C PRO A 217 -40.32 7.30 -2.69
N VAL A 218 -41.05 6.53 -3.50
CA VAL A 218 -42.42 6.15 -3.19
C VAL A 218 -42.42 5.11 -2.08
N LYS A 219 -43.04 5.44 -0.96
CA LYS A 219 -43.16 4.58 0.22
C LYS A 219 -44.39 3.70 0.13
N ASN A 220 -44.26 2.42 0.49
CA ASN A 220 -45.36 1.45 0.47
C ASN A 220 -45.46 0.72 1.82
N THR A 221 -46.68 0.49 2.26
CA THR A 221 -46.97 -0.31 3.46
C THR A 221 -47.72 -1.57 3.07
N TYR A 222 -47.20 -2.74 3.47
CA TYR A 222 -47.80 -4.03 3.15
C TYR A 222 -47.36 -5.10 4.15
N ASP A 223 -48.13 -6.18 4.22
CA ASP A 223 -47.86 -7.36 5.05
C ASP A 223 -47.54 -8.57 4.17
N ILE A 224 -46.58 -9.42 4.60
CA ILE A 224 -46.20 -10.66 3.89
C ILE A 224 -46.45 -11.92 4.73
N ASP A 225 -47.43 -11.89 5.61
CA ASP A 225 -47.80 -13.04 6.47
C ASP A 225 -48.46 -14.17 5.68
N LYS A 226 -48.92 -13.88 4.45
CA LYS A 226 -49.59 -14.81 3.54
C LYS A 226 -48.94 -14.73 2.15
N HIS A 227 -49.29 -15.69 1.28
CA HIS A 227 -48.93 -15.59 -0.12
C HIS A 227 -49.49 -14.30 -0.74
N LEU A 228 -48.61 -13.47 -1.27
CA LEU A 228 -48.95 -12.19 -1.89
C LEU A 228 -48.84 -12.29 -3.41
N LEU A 229 -49.94 -12.03 -4.12
CA LEU A 229 -49.93 -11.95 -5.57
C LEU A 229 -49.86 -10.48 -6.00
N ILE A 230 -48.77 -10.08 -6.64
CA ILE A 230 -48.59 -8.71 -7.12
C ILE A 230 -48.90 -8.65 -8.62
N THR A 231 -50.02 -7.99 -8.99
CA THR A 231 -50.44 -7.80 -10.39
C THR A 231 -50.43 -6.33 -10.75
N GLY A 232 -50.37 -6.04 -12.02
CA GLY A 232 -50.40 -4.67 -12.55
C GLY A 232 -49.81 -4.55 -13.96
N PRO A 233 -49.99 -3.43 -14.63
CA PRO A 233 -49.44 -3.19 -15.97
C PRO A 233 -47.90 -3.17 -15.96
N ASN A 234 -47.28 -3.18 -17.17
CA ASN A 234 -45.86 -3.01 -17.28
C ASN A 234 -45.43 -1.64 -16.75
N ALA A 235 -44.23 -1.56 -16.13
CA ALA A 235 -43.71 -0.37 -15.48
C ALA A 235 -44.48 0.12 -14.22
N ALA A 236 -45.47 -0.62 -13.68
CA ALA A 236 -46.20 -0.27 -12.47
C ALA A 236 -45.42 -0.47 -11.14
N GLY A 237 -44.12 -0.75 -11.20
CA GLY A 237 -43.30 -0.90 -9.98
C GLY A 237 -43.38 -2.28 -9.30
N LYS A 238 -43.93 -3.33 -9.94
CA LYS A 238 -44.01 -4.69 -9.39
C LYS A 238 -42.62 -5.23 -8.94
N THR A 239 -41.64 -5.12 -9.80
CA THR A 239 -40.25 -5.53 -9.51
C THR A 239 -39.60 -4.67 -8.44
N THR A 240 -40.00 -3.39 -8.34
CA THR A 240 -39.52 -2.46 -7.32
C THR A 240 -39.98 -2.89 -5.94
N ILE A 241 -41.26 -3.30 -5.75
CA ILE A 241 -41.77 -3.81 -4.47
C ILE A 241 -41.01 -5.08 -4.08
N LEU A 242 -40.78 -6.02 -5.00
CA LEU A 242 -40.00 -7.24 -4.70
C LEU A 242 -38.57 -6.90 -4.27
N LYS A 243 -37.92 -5.97 -4.97
CA LYS A 243 -36.58 -5.50 -4.58
C LYS A 243 -36.61 -4.78 -3.24
N THR A 244 -37.62 -3.93 -2.97
CA THR A 244 -37.81 -3.27 -1.67
C THR A 244 -37.89 -4.29 -0.55
N THR A 245 -38.75 -5.32 -0.70
CA THR A 245 -38.88 -6.40 0.29
C THR A 245 -37.56 -7.10 0.55
N LEU A 246 -36.89 -7.54 -0.53
CA LEU A 246 -35.60 -8.21 -0.42
C LEU A 246 -34.54 -7.38 0.32
N PHE A 247 -34.38 -6.11 -0.06
CA PHE A 247 -33.41 -5.22 0.57
C PHE A 247 -33.73 -4.97 2.04
N ASN A 248 -34.99 -4.71 2.38
CA ASN A 248 -35.37 -4.49 3.79
C ASN A 248 -35.16 -5.74 4.64
N VAL A 249 -35.45 -6.94 4.11
CA VAL A 249 -35.18 -8.21 4.82
C VAL A 249 -33.68 -8.41 5.02
N LEU A 250 -32.86 -8.22 3.97
CA LEU A 250 -31.40 -8.39 4.07
C LEU A 250 -30.78 -7.41 5.08
N ILE A 251 -31.14 -6.13 4.99
CA ILE A 251 -30.62 -5.10 5.90
C ILE A 251 -31.06 -5.37 7.33
N SER A 252 -32.32 -5.77 7.56
CA SER A 252 -32.82 -6.07 8.91
C SER A 252 -32.15 -7.25 9.60
N GLN A 253 -31.52 -8.15 8.84
CA GLN A 253 -30.80 -9.30 9.39
C GLN A 253 -29.32 -9.02 9.65
N GLN A 254 -28.79 -7.95 9.10
CA GLN A 254 -27.38 -7.56 9.24
C GLN A 254 -27.14 -6.46 10.27
N LEU A 255 -28.22 -5.87 10.78
CA LEU A 255 -28.25 -4.80 11.75
C LEU A 255 -28.97 -5.28 13.03
#